data_5967b2709400b6137abb1ff985927c62
#
_entry.id   5967b2709400b6137abb1ff985927c62
#
_cell.length_a   1.000
_cell.length_b   1.000
_cell.length_c   1.000
_cell.angle_alpha   90.00
_cell.angle_beta   90.00
_cell.angle_gamma   90.00
#
_symmetry.space_group_name_H-M   'P 1'
#
loop_
_entity.id
_entity.type
_entity.pdbx_description
1 polymer ?
#
loop_
_entity_poly.entity_id
_entity_poly.type
_entity_poly.pdbx_seq_one_letter_code
_entity_poly.pdbx_strand_id
1 'polypeptide(L)'
;MSGLNKVMLIGRLGRDPETRWFEGGRAMSTLSIATSERHKDAEGHLRERTEWHRVVLWRQLAEIAEEHLSKGDRVYIEGKLRTRTWQDAGGTEHRTVEIVADRMDMLGGSSRQDAPSDTQEGQGPHPIDASALPL
;
A
#
# COMPACT_ATOMS: atom_id res chain seq x y z
N MET A 1 0.76 -16.22 -25.54
CA MET A 1 -0.37 -15.71 -24.81
C MET A 1 0.00 -14.44 -24.06
N SER A 2 -0.80 -13.48 -24.14
CA SER A 2 -0.48 -12.23 -23.50
C SER A 2 -1.67 -11.72 -22.70
N GLY A 3 -1.35 -10.92 -21.70
CA GLY A 3 -2.34 -10.33 -20.86
C GLY A 3 -1.73 -9.20 -20.08
N LEU A 4 -2.54 -8.53 -19.31
CA LEU A 4 -2.08 -7.44 -18.49
C LEU A 4 -2.52 -7.69 -17.05
N ASN A 5 -1.57 -7.61 -16.14
CA ASN A 5 -1.86 -7.76 -14.72
C ASN A 5 -1.09 -6.67 -14.00
N LYS A 6 -1.76 -5.59 -13.69
CA LYS A 6 -1.09 -4.44 -13.10
C LYS A 6 -1.96 -3.80 -12.05
N VAL A 7 -1.36 -3.48 -10.92
CA VAL A 7 -2.03 -2.80 -9.83
C VAL A 7 -1.23 -1.55 -9.51
N MET A 8 -1.92 -0.47 -9.28
CA MET A 8 -1.31 0.79 -8.86
C MET A 8 -2.09 1.30 -7.67
N LEU A 9 -1.37 1.62 -6.60
CA LEU A 9 -2.01 2.19 -5.44
C LEU A 9 -1.19 3.30 -4.82
N ILE A 10 -1.90 4.21 -4.16
CA ILE A 10 -1.30 5.15 -3.24
C ILE A 10 -2.07 5.00 -1.93
N GLY A 11 -1.35 4.72 -0.86
CA GLY A 11 -2.00 4.54 0.43
C GLY A 11 -1.03 4.67 1.57
N ARG A 12 -1.53 4.41 2.77
CA ARG A 12 -0.71 4.53 3.97
C ARG A 12 -0.54 3.19 4.63
N LEU A 13 0.63 2.99 5.23
CA LEU A 13 0.89 1.77 5.97
C LEU A 13 0.08 1.76 7.25
N GLY A 14 -0.60 0.65 7.50
CA GLY A 14 -1.37 0.48 8.72
C GLY A 14 -0.53 -0.04 9.87
N ARG A 15 0.67 -0.51 9.57
CA ARG A 15 1.61 -0.99 10.56
C ARG A 15 2.99 -0.94 9.97
N ASP A 16 4.00 -1.14 10.81
CA ASP A 16 5.37 -1.19 10.34
C ASP A 16 5.55 -2.38 9.40
N PRO A 17 6.47 -2.30 8.46
CA PRO A 17 6.74 -3.45 7.58
C PRO A 17 7.14 -4.67 8.37
N GLU A 18 6.69 -5.84 7.92
CA GLU A 18 7.08 -7.10 8.51
C GLU A 18 8.06 -7.76 7.56
N THR A 19 9.31 -7.86 7.98
CA THR A 19 10.37 -8.34 7.11
C THR A 19 10.89 -9.69 7.58
N ARG A 20 11.11 -10.58 6.62
CA ARG A 20 11.71 -11.88 6.87
C ARG A 20 12.93 -12.04 5.99
N TRP A 21 13.89 -12.77 6.50
CA TRP A 21 15.12 -13.03 5.78
C TRP A 21 15.20 -14.52 5.51
N PHE A 22 15.43 -14.87 4.27
CA PHE A 22 15.55 -16.26 3.86
C PHE A 22 17.00 -16.59 3.60
N GLU A 23 17.27 -17.87 3.43
CA GLU A 23 18.61 -18.34 3.11
C GLU A 23 19.15 -17.59 1.92
N GLY A 24 20.44 -17.28 1.99
CA GLY A 24 21.08 -16.51 0.94
C GLY A 24 20.90 -15.02 1.08
N GLY A 25 20.31 -14.56 2.20
CA GLY A 25 20.17 -13.14 2.42
C GLY A 25 19.01 -12.49 1.69
N ARG A 26 18.10 -13.27 1.19
CA ARG A 26 16.96 -12.75 0.44
C ARG A 26 15.90 -12.21 1.41
N ALA A 27 15.57 -10.96 1.27
CA ALA A 27 14.59 -10.31 2.14
C ALA A 27 13.21 -10.30 1.49
N MET A 28 12.18 -10.47 2.33
CA MET A 28 10.80 -10.30 1.91
C MET A 28 10.11 -9.45 2.94
N SER A 29 9.44 -8.40 2.52
CA SER A 29 8.69 -7.54 3.44
C SER A 29 7.23 -7.52 3.03
N THR A 30 6.36 -7.54 4.02
CA THR A 30 4.92 -7.46 3.79
C THR A 30 4.42 -6.15 4.34
N LEU A 31 3.69 -5.42 3.52
CA LEU A 31 3.08 -4.17 3.92
C LEU A 31 1.57 -4.32 3.94
N SER A 32 0.94 -3.68 4.90
CA SER A 32 -0.51 -3.59 4.94
C SER A 32 -0.85 -2.14 4.59
N ILE A 33 -1.43 -1.93 3.42
CA ILE A 33 -1.65 -0.58 2.91
C ILE A 33 -3.12 -0.30 2.79
N ALA A 34 -3.54 0.84 3.33
CA ALA A 34 -4.94 1.25 3.29
C ALA A 34 -5.14 2.29 2.20
N THR A 35 -6.15 2.07 1.38
CA THR A 35 -6.63 3.09 0.46
C THR A 35 -8.06 3.41 0.87
N SER A 36 -8.40 4.69 0.85
CA SER A 36 -9.72 5.13 1.28
C SER A 36 -10.37 5.95 0.18
N GLU A 37 -11.67 5.78 0.07
CA GLU A 37 -12.43 6.58 -0.86
C GLU A 37 -13.73 6.98 -0.21
N ARG A 38 -14.31 8.07 -0.69
CA ARG A 38 -15.57 8.57 -0.17
C ARG A 38 -16.63 8.42 -1.23
N HIS A 39 -17.83 8.14 -0.76
CA HIS A 39 -18.96 8.04 -1.66
C HIS A 39 -20.21 8.46 -0.89
N LYS A 40 -21.24 8.80 -1.63
CA LYS A 40 -22.52 9.13 -1.02
C LYS A 40 -23.41 7.90 -1.07
N ASP A 41 -24.10 7.65 0.04
CA ASP A 41 -25.03 6.54 0.07
C ASP A 41 -26.36 7.00 -0.53
N ALA A 42 -27.34 6.11 -0.49
CA ALA A 42 -28.62 6.38 -1.10
C ALA A 42 -29.35 7.56 -0.46
N GLU A 43 -29.00 7.88 0.76
CA GLU A 43 -29.63 8.97 1.50
C GLU A 43 -28.85 10.27 1.40
N GLY A 44 -27.78 10.28 0.62
CA GLY A 44 -26.98 11.46 0.46
C GLY A 44 -25.92 11.68 1.52
N HIS A 45 -25.75 10.74 2.42
CA HIS A 45 -24.72 10.88 3.44
C HIS A 45 -23.37 10.47 2.91
N LEU A 46 -22.35 11.20 3.31
CA LEU A 46 -20.99 10.92 2.90
C LEU A 46 -20.45 9.76 3.72
N ARG A 47 -19.98 8.75 3.05
CA ARG A 47 -19.42 7.56 3.67
C ARG A 47 -17.99 7.36 3.21
N GLU A 48 -17.20 6.77 4.08
CA GLU A 48 -15.83 6.46 3.74
C GLU A 48 -15.65 4.94 3.71
N ARG A 49 -14.97 4.45 2.70
CA ARG A 49 -14.66 3.03 2.59
C ARG A 49 -13.16 2.87 2.54
N THR A 50 -12.64 2.00 3.38
CA THR A 50 -11.23 1.70 3.42
C THR A 50 -11.00 0.29 2.92
N GLU A 51 -10.06 0.15 2.01
CA GLU A 51 -9.67 -1.15 1.49
C GLU A 51 -8.25 -1.44 1.96
N TRP A 52 -8.03 -2.64 2.47
CA TRP A 52 -6.71 -3.04 2.94
C TRP A 52 -6.07 -3.94 1.92
N HIS A 53 -4.82 -3.63 1.58
CA HIS A 53 -4.08 -4.37 0.56
C HIS A 53 -2.86 -5.00 1.18
N ARG A 54 -2.65 -6.26 0.87
CA ARG A 54 -1.44 -6.96 1.29
C ARG A 54 -0.42 -6.84 0.16
N VAL A 55 0.69 -6.18 0.42
CA VAL A 55 1.70 -5.92 -0.59
C VAL A 55 2.99 -6.63 -0.16
N VAL A 56 3.55 -7.39 -1.08
CA VAL A 56 4.77 -8.16 -0.83
C VAL A 56 5.89 -7.54 -1.63
N LEU A 57 6.99 -7.28 -0.93
CA LEU A 57 8.19 -6.72 -1.51
C LEU A 57 9.32 -7.74 -1.38
N TRP A 58 10.14 -7.84 -2.42
CA TRP A 58 11.25 -8.79 -2.40
C TRP A 58 12.57 -8.05 -2.58
N ARG A 59 13.61 -8.59 -1.97
CA ARG A 59 15.00 -8.19 -2.18
C ARG A 59 15.19 -6.71 -1.89
N GLN A 60 15.65 -5.95 -2.85
CA GLN A 60 16.00 -4.56 -2.62
C GLN A 60 14.81 -3.73 -2.13
N LEU A 61 13.64 -3.94 -2.70
CA LEU A 61 12.46 -3.21 -2.25
C LEU A 61 12.13 -3.53 -0.79
N ALA A 62 12.31 -4.79 -0.41
CA ALA A 62 12.06 -5.19 0.98
C ALA A 62 13.03 -4.51 1.92
N GLU A 63 14.28 -4.43 1.52
CA GLU A 63 15.31 -3.81 2.37
C GLU A 63 15.05 -2.32 2.51
N ILE A 64 14.65 -1.68 1.44
CA ILE A 64 14.33 -0.25 1.49
C ILE A 64 13.15 0.00 2.41
N ALA A 65 12.12 -0.84 2.32
CA ALA A 65 10.95 -0.68 3.17
C ALA A 65 11.31 -0.87 4.63
N GLU A 66 12.11 -1.88 4.91
CA GLU A 66 12.53 -2.16 6.28
C GLU A 66 13.27 -0.97 6.87
N GLU A 67 14.11 -0.34 6.07
CA GLU A 67 14.95 0.72 6.57
C GLU A 67 14.23 2.05 6.68
N HIS A 68 13.30 2.33 5.78
CA HIS A 68 12.77 3.67 5.65
C HIS A 68 11.29 3.85 5.93
N LEU A 69 10.51 2.78 5.97
CA LEU A 69 9.08 2.91 6.12
C LEU A 69 8.61 2.58 7.52
N SER A 70 7.57 3.28 7.94
CA SER A 70 6.94 3.08 9.24
C SER A 70 5.44 3.22 9.10
N LYS A 71 4.74 2.73 10.10
CA LYS A 71 3.30 2.89 10.18
C LYS A 71 2.93 4.35 9.92
N GLY A 72 1.96 4.56 9.06
CA GLY A 72 1.46 5.89 8.75
C GLY A 72 2.08 6.52 7.53
N ASP A 73 3.20 6.01 7.05
CA ASP A 73 3.83 6.57 5.87
C ASP A 73 3.01 6.30 4.63
N ARG A 74 3.10 7.20 3.67
CA ARG A 74 2.37 7.11 2.43
C ARG A 74 3.30 6.66 1.32
N VAL A 75 2.83 5.72 0.51
CA VAL A 75 3.64 5.16 -0.54
C VAL A 75 2.83 4.98 -1.81
N TYR A 76 3.54 4.95 -2.92
CA TYR A 76 3.01 4.55 -4.21
C TYR A 76 3.56 3.19 -4.55
N ILE A 77 2.70 2.27 -4.97
CA ILE A 77 3.08 0.91 -5.30
C ILE A 77 2.60 0.58 -6.70
N GLU A 78 3.46 -0.01 -7.49
CA GLU A 78 3.08 -0.67 -8.74
C GLU A 78 3.42 -2.13 -8.61
N GLY A 79 2.55 -2.99 -9.08
CA GLY A 79 2.82 -4.41 -9.02
C GLY A 79 1.77 -5.20 -9.75
N LYS A 80 1.68 -6.46 -9.40
CA LYS A 80 0.71 -7.34 -10.02
C LYS A 80 -0.02 -8.11 -8.94
N LEU A 81 -1.24 -8.50 -9.24
CA LEU A 81 -2.03 -9.34 -8.37
C LEU A 81 -1.56 -10.77 -8.47
N ARG A 82 -1.50 -11.42 -7.34
CA ARG A 82 -1.16 -12.83 -7.30
C ARG A 82 -1.98 -13.52 -6.23
N THR A 83 -2.47 -14.71 -6.53
CA THR A 83 -3.17 -15.52 -5.57
C THR A 83 -2.22 -16.59 -5.07
N ARG A 84 -2.10 -16.68 -3.75
CA ARG A 84 -1.26 -17.69 -3.13
C ARG A 84 -2.16 -18.67 -2.41
N THR A 85 -1.92 -19.95 -2.61
CA THR A 85 -2.69 -21.00 -1.97
C THR A 85 -1.81 -21.66 -0.92
N TRP A 86 -2.37 -21.90 0.26
CA TRP A 86 -1.60 -22.50 1.34
C TRP A 86 -2.54 -23.29 2.22
N GLN A 87 -1.99 -24.18 3.03
CA GLN A 87 -2.77 -25.01 3.93
C GLN A 87 -2.40 -24.67 5.36
N ASP A 88 -3.42 -24.64 6.22
CA ASP A 88 -3.15 -24.40 7.63
C ASP A 88 -2.82 -25.72 8.33
N ALA A 89 -2.65 -25.65 9.64
CA ALA A 89 -2.25 -26.82 10.41
C ALA A 89 -3.28 -27.94 10.35
N GLY A 90 -4.54 -27.59 10.14
CA GLY A 90 -5.59 -28.59 10.05
C GLY A 90 -5.79 -29.15 8.66
N GLY A 91 -4.96 -28.72 7.70
CA GLY A 91 -5.10 -29.21 6.34
C GLY A 91 -6.09 -28.46 5.49
N THR A 92 -6.70 -27.42 6.02
CA THR A 92 -7.65 -26.63 5.27
C THR A 92 -6.92 -25.71 4.30
N GLU A 93 -7.38 -25.70 3.07
CA GLU A 93 -6.77 -24.88 2.04
C GLU A 93 -7.28 -23.47 2.11
N HIS A 94 -6.36 -22.53 1.98
CA HIS A 94 -6.69 -21.10 2.02
C HIS A 94 -6.10 -20.40 0.80
N ARG A 95 -6.74 -19.32 0.42
CA ARG A 95 -6.27 -18.49 -0.67
C ARG A 95 -6.06 -17.08 -0.15
N THR A 96 -4.94 -16.51 -0.51
CA THR A 96 -4.62 -15.13 -0.16
C THR A 96 -4.30 -14.38 -1.42
N VAL A 97 -4.98 -13.26 -1.63
CA VAL A 97 -4.70 -12.39 -2.75
C VAL A 97 -3.73 -11.33 -2.27
N GLU A 98 -2.64 -11.18 -3.00
CA GLU A 98 -1.64 -10.22 -2.61
C GLU A 98 -1.12 -9.50 -3.85
N ILE A 99 -0.48 -8.38 -3.63
CA ILE A 99 0.14 -7.59 -4.68
C ILE A 99 1.63 -7.75 -4.54
N VAL A 100 2.28 -8.23 -5.60
CA VAL A 100 3.73 -8.34 -5.61
C VAL A 100 4.26 -7.08 -6.26
N ALA A 101 4.98 -6.27 -5.49
CA ALA A 101 5.41 -4.96 -5.96
C ALA A 101 6.58 -5.05 -6.91
N ASP A 102 6.51 -4.27 -7.98
CA ASP A 102 7.63 -4.09 -8.90
C ASP A 102 8.31 -2.76 -8.65
N ARG A 103 7.57 -1.80 -8.12
CA ARG A 103 8.08 -0.46 -7.92
C ARG A 103 7.44 0.16 -6.70
N MET A 104 8.21 0.95 -5.98
CA MET A 104 7.72 1.64 -4.79
C MET A 104 8.35 3.01 -4.71
N ASP A 105 7.52 4.03 -4.47
CA ASP A 105 7.99 5.38 -4.22
C ASP A 105 7.45 5.82 -2.86
N MET A 106 8.31 6.43 -2.06
CA MET A 106 7.90 6.93 -0.77
C MET A 106 7.41 8.36 -0.93
N LEU A 107 6.18 8.60 -0.49
CA LEU A 107 5.53 9.88 -0.77
C LEU A 107 5.47 10.83 0.41
N GLY A 108 6.00 10.43 1.54
CA GLY A 108 5.99 11.33 2.66
C GLY A 108 5.72 10.61 3.96
N GLY A 109 5.95 11.30 5.03
CA GLY A 109 5.83 10.71 6.33
C GLY A 109 4.42 10.66 6.83
N SER A 110 4.31 10.35 8.09
CA SER A 110 3.01 10.24 8.72
C SER A 110 2.32 11.58 8.69
N SER A 111 1.02 11.53 8.87
CA SER A 111 0.22 12.73 8.83
C SER A 111 0.66 13.76 9.86
N ARG A 112 1.22 13.30 10.96
CA ARG A 112 1.68 14.20 11.97
C ARG A 112 2.72 15.19 11.45
N GLN A 113 3.58 14.72 10.57
CA GLN A 113 4.63 15.57 10.05
C GLN A 113 4.13 16.56 9.05
N ASP A 114 3.03 16.26 8.46
CA ASP A 114 2.50 17.15 7.46
C ASP A 114 1.98 18.44 8.04
N ALA A 115 1.56 18.37 9.26
CA ALA A 115 0.92 19.52 9.87
C ALA A 115 1.75 20.77 9.80
N PRO A 116 2.98 20.73 10.19
CA PRO A 116 3.74 21.98 10.23
C PRO A 116 3.99 22.61 8.89
N SER A 117 4.06 21.83 7.99
CA SER A 117 4.40 22.46 6.77
C SER A 117 3.29 23.06 6.08
N ASP A 118 2.76 23.20 6.37
CA ASP A 118 2.05 23.60 5.78
C ASP A 118 1.99 24.46 5.14
N THR A 119 2.11 24.71 5.06
CA THR A 119 2.23 25.44 4.61
C THR A 119 2.40 25.60 3.52
N GLN A 120 2.52 25.63 3.18
CA GLN A 120 2.74 25.81 2.33
C GLN A 120 2.41 25.56 1.37
N GLU A 121 2.26 25.65 1.24
CA GLU A 121 2.12 25.50 0.43
C GLU A 121 1.72 24.96 -0.28
N GLY A 122 1.61 24.96 -0.20
CA GLY A 122 1.33 24.59 -0.84
C GLY A 122 0.97 24.21 -1.59
N GLN A 123 0.90 24.38 -1.64
CA GLN A 123 0.67 24.12 -2.44
C GLN A 123 0.06 23.50 -2.95
N GLY A 124 -0.25 23.61 -2.86
CA GLY A 124 -0.76 23.19 -3.27
C GLY A 124 -1.17 22.63 -4.01
N PRO A 125 -1.00 22.70 -4.47
CA PRO A 125 -1.45 22.20 -5.43
C PRO A 125 -1.71 20.98 -5.53
N HIS A 126 -1.66 20.65 -5.07
CA HIS A 126 -1.86 19.53 -5.13
C HIS A 126 -2.90 19.02 -4.84
N PRO A 127 -3.29 19.36 -4.39
CA PRO A 127 -4.31 18.66 -4.00
C PRO A 127 -5.25 18.32 -4.98
N ILE A 128 -5.10 18.72 -5.62
CA ILE A 128 -5.78 18.49 -6.44
C ILE A 128 -5.81 17.51 -7.02
N ASP A 129 -5.35 17.43 -7.11
CA ASP A 129 -5.32 16.58 -7.71
C ASP A 129 -5.90 15.71 -7.44
N ALA A 130 -5.88 15.68 -6.93
CA ALA A 130 -6.35 14.74 -6.63
C ALA A 130 -7.54 14.63 -6.61
N SER A 131 -7.82 15.26 -6.44
CA SER A 131 -8.88 15.13 -6.26
C SER A 131 -9.52 14.54 -7.07
N ALA A 132 -9.29 14.78 -7.39
CA ALA A 132 -9.79 14.37 -8.11
C ALA A 132 -9.61 13.21 -8.63
N LEU A 133 -9.31 12.87 -8.67
CA LEU A 133 -9.22 11.84 -9.21
C LEU A 133 -9.98 10.96 -8.95
N PRO A 134 -10.45 10.82 -8.79
CA PRO A 134 -11.11 10.01 -8.40
C PRO A 134 -11.75 9.10 -8.62
N LEU A 135 -11.77 9.00 -8.80
CA LEU A 135 -12.29 8.23 -8.94
C LEU A 135 -12.69 7.67 -8.40
#